data_fecdfaecf1a1133aef967aee78f93a14
#
_entry.id   fecdfaecf1a1133aef967aee78f93a14
#
_cell.length_a   1.000
_cell.length_b   1.000
_cell.length_c   1.000
_cell.angle_alpha   90.00
_cell.angle_beta   90.00
_cell.angle_gamma   90.00
#
_symmetry.space_group_name_H-M   'P 1'
#
loop_
_entity.id
_entity.type
_entity.pdbx_description
1 polymer ?
#
loop_
_entity_poly.entity_id
_entity_poly.type
_entity_poly.pdbx_seq_one_letter_code
_entity_poly.pdbx_strand_id
1 'polypeptide(L)'
;MDDMDKEAVELGGQAKFFSDYKVPDPEFPNDRNKDKVIEFSKYAWDKLMHPKVTASEMLTLYSEAIAGMEKNPNIPQLFRDIFKNTYLPIRDPETLKLFLKTIGEFEYTHSEKLGDAFEYLLSVMGSQGDAGQFRTPRHIIDFLVAIIDPDKTDTILDPACGTAGFLISAYKHILLKYSKDNKQGLNIYEYNKFEKKPFNNLGDQLMPDDRKKLIQNFVGYDISPDMVRLSLVNLYLHGFNTPNIHQYDTLSSKDRWNESFDVVLANPPFMSPKGGIRPHKKFTIGSNRSEVLFVDYIAEHLNPNGKAGIIVPEGIIFQSGTAYKDLRKMLVENHLYAVVSLPAGVFNPYSGVKTSILLMDKEIAKKREEILFIKIDNDGYNLGAQRTAVKGGQLEEAIKIIHDFVAVGTLYATSPKIETAIAHLVPKAEIAKNGDFNLSGERYKSQITISSDFPIVELKEVAEVISGQSPKSEFYNETGEG
;
A
#
# COMPACT_ATOMS: atom_id res chain seq x y z
N MET A 1 19.60 7.36 -15.94
CA MET A 1 20.39 8.61 -15.74
C MET A 1 21.36 8.85 -16.87
N ASP A 2 22.24 7.91 -17.18
CA ASP A 2 23.19 8.05 -18.33
C ASP A 2 22.44 8.21 -19.67
N ASP A 3 21.42 7.40 -19.91
CA ASP A 3 20.57 7.53 -21.11
C ASP A 3 19.79 8.85 -21.15
N MET A 4 19.35 9.37 -19.98
CA MET A 4 18.73 10.70 -19.90
C MET A 4 19.71 11.82 -20.24
N ASP A 5 20.98 11.71 -19.83
CA ASP A 5 22.01 12.67 -20.21
C ASP A 5 22.33 12.59 -21.71
N LYS A 6 22.40 11.40 -22.30
CA LYS A 6 22.60 11.20 -23.75
C LYS A 6 21.46 11.80 -24.55
N GLU A 7 20.20 11.48 -24.18
CA GLU A 7 19.01 12.03 -24.83
C GLU A 7 18.97 13.57 -24.73
N ALA A 8 19.30 14.12 -23.55
CA ALA A 8 19.37 15.58 -23.38
C ALA A 8 20.40 16.22 -24.30
N VAL A 9 21.57 15.61 -24.45
CA VAL A 9 22.65 16.10 -25.37
C VAL A 9 22.24 15.97 -26.83
N GLU A 10 21.61 14.87 -27.23
CA GLU A 10 21.08 14.66 -28.58
C GLU A 10 20.04 15.70 -28.97
N LEU A 11 19.23 16.15 -28.00
CA LEU A 11 18.23 17.20 -28.17
C LEU A 11 18.81 18.64 -28.06
N GLY A 12 20.15 18.78 -28.00
CA GLY A 12 20.85 20.06 -27.90
C GLY A 12 20.91 20.68 -26.50
N GLY A 13 20.57 19.91 -25.47
CA GLY A 13 20.72 20.27 -24.07
C GLY A 13 22.09 19.91 -23.49
N GLN A 14 22.17 19.92 -22.13
CA GLN A 14 23.39 19.56 -21.40
C GLN A 14 23.14 18.35 -20.50
N ALA A 15 24.15 17.47 -20.38
CA ALA A 15 24.18 16.42 -19.39
C ALA A 15 24.08 17.01 -17.98
N LYS A 16 23.26 16.41 -17.12
CA LYS A 16 23.01 16.87 -15.74
C LYS A 16 23.54 15.88 -14.70
N PHE A 17 23.33 14.58 -14.93
CA PHE A 17 23.64 13.55 -13.94
C PHE A 17 25.15 13.28 -13.88
N PHE A 18 25.80 13.15 -15.02
CA PHE A 18 27.22 12.85 -15.12
C PHE A 18 28.01 14.02 -15.75
N SER A 19 27.79 15.23 -15.21
CA SER A 19 28.54 16.43 -15.57
C SER A 19 29.40 16.93 -14.42
N ASP A 20 30.55 17.53 -14.75
CA ASP A 20 31.44 18.15 -13.78
C ASP A 20 30.79 19.36 -13.13
N TYR A 21 31.05 19.56 -11.83
CA TYR A 21 30.49 20.68 -11.10
C TYR A 21 31.48 21.31 -10.12
N LYS A 22 31.20 22.55 -9.73
CA LYS A 22 32.06 23.31 -8.82
C LYS A 22 31.47 23.29 -7.41
N VAL A 23 32.33 23.15 -6.41
CA VAL A 23 32.00 23.29 -5.00
C VAL A 23 32.89 24.30 -4.33
N PRO A 24 32.42 25.08 -3.36
CA PRO A 24 33.28 25.98 -2.60
C PRO A 24 34.47 25.23 -1.98
N ASP A 25 35.67 25.78 -2.08
CA ASP A 25 36.81 25.22 -1.36
C ASP A 25 36.61 25.44 0.14
N PRO A 26 36.63 24.37 0.98
CA PRO A 26 36.48 24.50 2.42
C PRO A 26 37.47 25.46 3.10
N GLU A 27 38.67 25.64 2.51
CA GLU A 27 39.69 26.57 3.00
C GLU A 27 39.39 28.03 2.60
N PHE A 28 38.62 28.23 1.53
CA PHE A 28 38.25 29.54 1.00
C PHE A 28 36.77 29.64 0.63
N PRO A 29 35.84 29.44 1.57
CA PRO A 29 34.42 29.23 1.28
C PRO A 29 33.71 30.44 0.64
N ASN A 30 34.32 31.63 0.71
CA ASN A 30 33.78 32.89 0.16
C ASN A 30 34.48 33.36 -1.14
N ASP A 31 35.48 32.64 -1.62
CA ASP A 31 36.22 32.97 -2.84
C ASP A 31 35.89 32.01 -4.00
N ARG A 32 34.91 32.40 -4.81
CA ARG A 32 34.48 31.58 -5.97
C ARG A 32 35.54 31.30 -7.01
N ASN A 33 36.66 32.07 -7.03
CA ASN A 33 37.79 31.80 -7.92
C ASN A 33 38.61 30.59 -7.48
N LYS A 34 38.40 30.12 -6.24
CA LYS A 34 39.06 28.96 -5.67
C LYS A 34 38.14 27.73 -5.54
N ASP A 35 36.95 27.78 -6.16
CA ASP A 35 36.07 26.63 -6.20
C ASP A 35 36.76 25.41 -6.76
N LYS A 36 36.59 24.27 -6.08
CA LYS A 36 37.10 22.97 -6.56
C LYS A 36 36.17 22.39 -7.61
N VAL A 37 36.72 21.92 -8.72
CA VAL A 37 35.97 21.15 -9.72
C VAL A 37 35.94 19.70 -9.30
N ILE A 38 34.73 19.16 -9.22
CA ILE A 38 34.48 17.72 -9.02
C ILE A 38 34.24 17.12 -10.40
N GLU A 39 35.18 16.27 -10.84
CA GLU A 39 35.08 15.54 -12.10
C GLU A 39 34.06 14.39 -11.97
N PHE A 40 32.77 14.70 -12.11
CA PHE A 40 31.69 13.72 -11.98
C PHE A 40 31.42 12.96 -13.28
N SER A 41 31.86 13.52 -14.43
CA SER A 41 31.76 12.91 -15.75
C SER A 41 32.53 11.58 -15.88
N LYS A 42 33.53 11.34 -15.02
CA LYS A 42 34.30 10.08 -14.98
C LYS A 42 33.43 8.86 -14.57
N TYR A 43 32.25 9.09 -13.98
CA TYR A 43 31.32 8.04 -13.54
C TYR A 43 30.26 7.71 -14.59
N ALA A 44 30.25 8.35 -15.76
CA ALA A 44 29.31 8.04 -16.83
C ALA A 44 29.45 6.56 -17.28
N TRP A 45 28.37 5.98 -17.74
CA TRP A 45 28.28 4.54 -18.05
C TRP A 45 29.34 4.08 -19.06
N ASP A 46 29.59 4.87 -20.11
CA ASP A 46 30.60 4.58 -21.13
C ASP A 46 32.02 4.56 -20.54
N LYS A 47 32.32 5.40 -19.53
CA LYS A 47 33.58 5.42 -18.82
C LYS A 47 33.72 4.23 -17.88
N LEU A 48 32.65 3.97 -17.10
CA LEU A 48 32.60 2.88 -16.14
C LEU A 48 32.74 1.51 -16.83
N MET A 49 32.06 1.31 -17.97
CA MET A 49 32.06 0.05 -18.73
C MET A 49 33.14 -0.04 -19.79
N HIS A 50 34.09 0.92 -19.82
CA HIS A 50 35.17 0.92 -20.79
C HIS A 50 36.05 -0.35 -20.64
N PRO A 51 36.42 -1.06 -21.73
CA PRO A 51 37.16 -2.33 -21.68
C PRO A 51 38.48 -2.32 -20.91
N LYS A 52 39.09 -1.15 -20.75
CA LYS A 52 40.36 -0.98 -20.02
C LYS A 52 40.16 -0.86 -18.51
N VAL A 53 38.94 -0.65 -18.03
CA VAL A 53 38.61 -0.55 -16.59
C VAL A 53 38.61 -1.94 -15.98
N THR A 54 39.43 -2.14 -14.96
CA THR A 54 39.47 -3.40 -14.19
C THR A 54 38.26 -3.51 -13.29
N ALA A 55 37.92 -4.72 -12.87
CA ALA A 55 36.78 -4.94 -11.93
C ALA A 55 36.98 -4.16 -10.61
N SER A 56 38.21 -4.08 -10.10
CA SER A 56 38.51 -3.32 -8.88
C SER A 56 38.33 -1.80 -9.05
N GLU A 57 38.78 -1.25 -10.19
CA GLU A 57 38.55 0.15 -10.53
C GLU A 57 37.04 0.44 -10.70
N MET A 58 36.32 -0.46 -11.37
CA MET A 58 34.86 -0.36 -11.53
C MET A 58 34.15 -0.31 -10.18
N LEU A 59 34.51 -1.18 -9.22
CA LEU A 59 33.96 -1.17 -7.87
C LEU A 59 34.20 0.18 -7.18
N THR A 60 35.40 0.73 -7.28
CA THR A 60 35.77 2.04 -6.71
C THR A 60 34.94 3.16 -7.34
N LEU A 61 34.96 3.26 -8.68
CA LEU A 61 34.24 4.30 -9.42
C LEU A 61 32.72 4.25 -9.15
N TYR A 62 32.16 3.06 -9.16
CA TYR A 62 30.71 2.89 -8.93
C TYR A 62 30.31 3.25 -7.49
N SER A 63 31.14 2.88 -6.50
CA SER A 63 30.91 3.25 -5.09
C SER A 63 31.02 4.77 -4.89
N GLU A 64 32.01 5.41 -5.50
CA GLU A 64 32.18 6.87 -5.47
C GLU A 64 31.04 7.59 -6.18
N ALA A 65 30.57 7.07 -7.32
CA ALA A 65 29.41 7.60 -8.04
C ALA A 65 28.17 7.63 -7.15
N ILE A 66 27.81 6.50 -6.54
CA ILE A 66 26.65 6.39 -5.64
C ILE A 66 26.76 7.39 -4.48
N ALA A 67 27.91 7.45 -3.81
CA ALA A 67 28.14 8.37 -2.69
C ALA A 67 28.17 9.84 -3.11
N GLY A 68 28.50 10.13 -4.36
CA GLY A 68 28.57 11.47 -4.92
C GLY A 68 27.21 12.01 -5.41
N MET A 69 26.26 11.14 -5.75
CA MET A 69 24.93 11.54 -6.28
C MET A 69 24.19 12.50 -5.35
N GLU A 70 24.16 12.24 -4.05
CA GLU A 70 23.50 13.10 -3.06
C GLU A 70 24.07 14.53 -3.05
N LYS A 71 25.39 14.66 -3.29
CA LYS A 71 26.13 15.91 -3.16
C LYS A 71 26.17 16.74 -4.44
N ASN A 72 25.82 16.18 -5.58
CA ASN A 72 25.88 16.86 -6.86
C ASN A 72 24.70 17.84 -7.03
N PRO A 73 24.96 19.17 -7.07
CA PRO A 73 23.89 20.18 -7.18
C PRO A 73 23.17 20.17 -8.54
N ASN A 74 23.77 19.59 -9.58
CA ASN A 74 23.19 19.52 -10.92
C ASN A 74 22.11 18.43 -11.02
N ILE A 75 22.15 17.44 -10.12
CA ILE A 75 21.18 16.33 -10.08
C ILE A 75 19.87 16.84 -9.47
N PRO A 76 18.70 16.55 -10.09
CA PRO A 76 17.40 16.89 -9.51
C PRO A 76 17.24 16.38 -8.08
N GLN A 77 16.51 17.13 -7.25
CA GLN A 77 16.35 16.85 -5.82
C GLN A 77 15.84 15.40 -5.56
N LEU A 78 14.87 14.94 -6.36
CA LEU A 78 14.36 13.56 -6.27
C LEU A 78 15.47 12.51 -6.27
N PHE A 79 16.42 12.60 -7.21
CA PHE A 79 17.52 11.64 -7.29
C PHE A 79 18.49 11.79 -6.12
N ARG A 80 18.76 13.02 -5.68
CA ARG A 80 19.55 13.23 -4.46
C ARG A 80 18.92 12.59 -3.24
N ASP A 81 17.60 12.66 -3.11
CA ASP A 81 16.84 12.03 -2.01
C ASP A 81 16.87 10.49 -2.12
N ILE A 82 16.77 9.94 -3.35
CA ILE A 82 16.91 8.50 -3.60
C ILE A 82 18.30 7.99 -3.19
N PHE A 83 19.37 8.75 -3.51
CA PHE A 83 20.75 8.36 -3.21
C PHE A 83 21.24 8.79 -1.81
N LYS A 84 20.42 9.47 -1.03
CA LYS A 84 20.76 9.93 0.31
C LYS A 84 21.15 8.76 1.22
N ASN A 85 22.36 8.83 1.79
CA ASN A 85 22.90 7.77 2.66
C ASN A 85 22.96 6.38 2.00
N THR A 86 23.01 6.31 0.68
CA THR A 86 23.10 5.04 -0.05
C THR A 86 24.55 4.56 -0.12
N TYR A 87 24.75 3.26 0.03
CA TYR A 87 26.04 2.61 -0.14
C TYR A 87 25.89 1.38 -1.03
N LEU A 88 26.99 0.98 -1.70
CA LEU A 88 27.03 -0.23 -2.49
C LEU A 88 27.23 -1.46 -1.58
N PRO A 89 26.27 -2.40 -1.51
CA PRO A 89 26.42 -3.60 -0.69
C PRO A 89 27.35 -4.65 -1.29
N ILE A 90 27.57 -4.63 -2.61
CA ILE A 90 28.45 -5.55 -3.33
C ILE A 90 29.92 -5.17 -3.04
N ARG A 91 30.67 -6.11 -2.47
CA ARG A 91 32.09 -5.92 -2.12
C ARG A 91 33.06 -6.65 -3.05
N ASP A 92 32.57 -7.67 -3.75
CA ASP A 92 33.37 -8.42 -4.70
C ASP A 92 33.38 -7.74 -6.09
N PRO A 93 34.56 -7.36 -6.62
CA PRO A 93 34.67 -6.64 -7.89
C PRO A 93 34.11 -7.42 -9.09
N GLU A 94 34.34 -8.73 -9.15
CA GLU A 94 33.89 -9.55 -10.29
C GLU A 94 32.37 -9.74 -10.27
N THR A 95 31.78 -9.90 -9.07
CA THR A 95 30.33 -9.95 -8.90
C THR A 95 29.68 -8.64 -9.36
N LEU A 96 30.25 -7.49 -8.99
CA LEU A 96 29.76 -6.18 -9.46
C LEU A 96 29.85 -6.05 -10.98
N LYS A 97 31.01 -6.43 -11.56
CA LYS A 97 31.23 -6.36 -13.00
C LYS A 97 30.21 -7.21 -13.77
N LEU A 98 29.95 -8.44 -13.30
CA LEU A 98 28.95 -9.32 -13.89
C LEU A 98 27.54 -8.71 -13.78
N PHE A 99 27.19 -8.19 -12.61
CA PHE A 99 25.90 -7.53 -12.38
C PHE A 99 25.70 -6.34 -13.32
N LEU A 100 26.67 -5.42 -13.40
CA LEU A 100 26.59 -4.24 -14.27
C LEU A 100 26.54 -4.63 -15.76
N LYS A 101 27.28 -5.68 -16.17
CA LYS A 101 27.19 -6.20 -17.54
C LYS A 101 25.77 -6.70 -17.85
N THR A 102 25.17 -7.49 -16.95
CA THR A 102 23.80 -8.00 -17.11
C THR A 102 22.78 -6.87 -17.19
N ILE A 103 22.93 -5.84 -16.35
CA ILE A 103 22.08 -4.62 -16.41
C ILE A 103 22.26 -3.87 -17.73
N GLY A 104 23.50 -3.76 -18.23
CA GLY A 104 23.79 -3.09 -19.50
C GLY A 104 23.24 -3.80 -20.74
N GLU A 105 22.94 -5.09 -20.64
CA GLU A 105 22.30 -5.88 -21.69
C GLU A 105 20.76 -5.78 -21.67
N PHE A 106 20.18 -5.14 -20.64
CA PHE A 106 18.75 -5.01 -20.49
C PHE A 106 18.20 -3.87 -21.36
N GLU A 107 17.42 -4.24 -22.38
CA GLU A 107 16.72 -3.29 -23.25
C GLU A 107 15.29 -3.05 -22.77
N TYR A 108 14.92 -1.79 -22.59
CA TYR A 108 13.54 -1.39 -22.28
C TYR A 108 13.06 -0.32 -23.27
N THR A 109 11.86 -0.50 -23.77
CA THR A 109 11.29 0.39 -24.78
C THR A 109 10.36 1.47 -24.22
N HIS A 110 9.90 1.32 -22.95
CA HIS A 110 8.95 2.23 -22.30
C HIS A 110 9.15 2.24 -20.79
N SER A 111 9.05 3.41 -20.16
CA SER A 111 9.21 3.61 -18.71
C SER A 111 8.18 2.82 -17.87
N GLU A 112 6.93 2.66 -18.34
CA GLU A 112 5.91 1.86 -17.65
C GLU A 112 6.31 0.40 -17.49
N LYS A 113 6.92 -0.21 -18.52
CA LYS A 113 7.42 -1.59 -18.42
C LYS A 113 8.54 -1.72 -17.38
N LEU A 114 9.36 -0.68 -17.23
CA LEU A 114 10.40 -0.65 -16.21
C LEU A 114 9.80 -0.55 -14.80
N GLY A 115 8.73 0.24 -14.64
CA GLY A 115 7.97 0.33 -13.40
C GLY A 115 7.34 -1.02 -13.02
N ASP A 116 6.69 -1.69 -13.95
CA ASP A 116 6.10 -3.01 -13.74
C ASP A 116 7.16 -4.07 -13.41
N ALA A 117 8.32 -4.04 -14.10
CA ALA A 117 9.46 -4.91 -13.79
C ALA A 117 10.01 -4.64 -12.39
N PHE A 118 10.10 -3.38 -11.99
CA PHE A 118 10.53 -3.01 -10.63
C PHE A 118 9.54 -3.49 -9.57
N GLU A 119 8.24 -3.34 -9.77
CA GLU A 119 7.22 -3.89 -8.88
C GLU A 119 7.31 -5.43 -8.79
N TYR A 120 7.57 -6.11 -9.90
CA TYR A 120 7.81 -7.56 -9.91
C TYR A 120 9.03 -7.92 -9.07
N LEU A 121 10.18 -7.25 -9.27
CA LEU A 121 11.38 -7.46 -8.46
C LEU A 121 11.11 -7.26 -6.97
N LEU A 122 10.44 -6.17 -6.61
CA LEU A 122 10.02 -5.92 -5.23
C LEU A 122 9.14 -7.05 -4.69
N SER A 123 8.27 -7.65 -5.51
CA SER A 123 7.41 -8.77 -5.10
C SER A 123 8.20 -10.04 -4.82
N VAL A 124 9.22 -10.33 -5.63
CA VAL A 124 10.10 -11.50 -5.47
C VAL A 124 11.02 -11.33 -4.25
N MET A 125 11.63 -10.16 -4.07
CA MET A 125 12.48 -9.87 -2.91
C MET A 125 11.70 -9.99 -1.60
N GLY A 126 10.47 -9.47 -1.57
CA GLY A 126 9.60 -9.63 -0.42
C GLY A 126 9.33 -11.09 -0.06
N SER A 127 9.16 -11.99 -1.05
CA SER A 127 8.88 -13.40 -0.82
C SER A 127 10.02 -14.17 -0.16
N GLN A 128 11.24 -13.63 -0.17
CA GLN A 128 12.44 -14.28 0.43
C GLN A 128 12.65 -13.93 1.91
N GLY A 129 11.74 -13.15 2.53
CA GLY A 129 11.73 -12.93 3.98
C GLY A 129 12.78 -11.96 4.54
N ASP A 130 13.62 -11.37 3.70
CA ASP A 130 14.75 -10.54 4.15
C ASP A 130 14.39 -9.12 4.60
N ALA A 131 13.15 -8.69 4.44
CA ALA A 131 12.78 -7.31 4.74
C ALA A 131 11.77 -7.13 5.90
N GLY A 132 11.27 -8.23 6.52
CA GLY A 132 10.31 -8.13 7.65
C GLY A 132 9.03 -7.34 7.32
N GLN A 133 8.74 -7.12 6.05
CA GLN A 133 7.68 -6.23 5.61
C GLN A 133 6.59 -6.99 4.89
N PHE A 134 5.39 -6.84 5.40
CA PHE A 134 4.18 -7.41 4.84
C PHE A 134 3.78 -6.61 3.60
N ARG A 135 3.99 -7.19 2.40
CA ARG A 135 3.47 -6.58 1.16
C ARG A 135 2.03 -7.01 0.95
N THR A 136 1.18 -6.04 0.66
CA THR A 136 -0.19 -6.31 0.24
C THR A 136 -0.17 -6.95 -1.15
N PRO A 137 -0.81 -8.12 -1.34
CA PRO A 137 -0.92 -8.75 -2.66
C PRO A 137 -1.57 -7.79 -3.66
N ARG A 138 -1.06 -7.76 -4.91
CA ARG A 138 -1.51 -6.79 -5.92
C ARG A 138 -3.01 -6.84 -6.17
N HIS A 139 -3.58 -8.04 -6.29
CA HIS A 139 -5.02 -8.20 -6.51
C HIS A 139 -5.88 -7.67 -5.36
N ILE A 140 -5.38 -7.65 -4.13
CA ILE A 140 -6.06 -7.05 -2.97
C ILE A 140 -5.94 -5.52 -2.99
N ILE A 141 -4.79 -4.99 -3.42
CA ILE A 141 -4.62 -3.55 -3.65
C ILE A 141 -5.62 -3.09 -4.72
N ASP A 142 -5.63 -3.74 -5.88
CA ASP A 142 -6.48 -3.39 -7.00
C ASP A 142 -7.97 -3.56 -6.67
N PHE A 143 -8.33 -4.59 -5.89
CA PHE A 143 -9.66 -4.79 -5.34
C PHE A 143 -10.12 -3.60 -4.48
N LEU A 144 -9.27 -3.18 -3.55
CA LEU A 144 -9.60 -2.07 -2.65
C LEU A 144 -9.70 -0.74 -3.41
N VAL A 145 -8.79 -0.50 -4.34
CA VAL A 145 -8.83 0.69 -5.21
C VAL A 145 -10.08 0.70 -6.10
N ALA A 146 -10.48 -0.45 -6.65
CA ALA A 146 -11.69 -0.58 -7.46
C ALA A 146 -12.97 -0.24 -6.65
N ILE A 147 -13.02 -0.66 -5.37
CA ILE A 147 -14.15 -0.34 -4.48
C ILE A 147 -14.22 1.15 -4.16
N ILE A 148 -13.08 1.74 -3.80
CA ILE A 148 -13.01 3.16 -3.39
C ILE A 148 -13.25 4.09 -4.59
N ASP A 149 -12.89 3.65 -5.79
CA ASP A 149 -13.06 4.37 -7.07
C ASP A 149 -12.63 5.84 -6.99
N PRO A 150 -11.32 6.11 -6.76
CA PRO A 150 -10.81 7.47 -6.70
C PRO A 150 -10.95 8.20 -8.03
N ASP A 151 -11.10 9.54 -7.95
CA ASP A 151 -11.20 10.41 -9.12
C ASP A 151 -9.96 11.34 -9.27
N LYS A 152 -9.78 11.92 -10.46
CA LYS A 152 -8.64 12.81 -10.79
C LYS A 152 -8.50 14.04 -9.89
N THR A 153 -9.59 14.44 -9.23
CA THR A 153 -9.63 15.61 -8.33
C THR A 153 -9.36 15.25 -6.88
N ASP A 154 -9.42 13.97 -6.51
CA ASP A 154 -9.25 13.53 -5.14
C ASP A 154 -7.80 13.67 -4.67
N THR A 155 -7.61 14.18 -3.47
CA THR A 155 -6.35 14.08 -2.74
C THR A 155 -6.27 12.72 -2.06
N ILE A 156 -5.17 11.99 -2.28
CA ILE A 156 -5.03 10.58 -1.89
C ILE A 156 -3.85 10.39 -0.95
N LEU A 157 -4.10 9.82 0.21
CA LEU A 157 -3.08 9.49 1.21
C LEU A 157 -2.91 7.98 1.40
N ASP A 158 -1.66 7.55 1.51
CA ASP A 158 -1.28 6.30 2.19
C ASP A 158 -0.37 6.62 3.37
N PRO A 159 -0.86 6.55 4.64
CA PRO A 159 -0.10 6.93 5.82
C PRO A 159 0.92 5.91 6.29
N ALA A 160 1.07 4.78 5.59
CA ALA A 160 2.06 3.72 5.81
C ALA A 160 2.43 3.09 4.45
N CYS A 161 2.90 3.92 3.50
CA CYS A 161 2.87 3.64 2.08
C CYS A 161 3.83 2.52 1.62
N GLY A 162 4.81 2.13 2.43
CA GLY A 162 5.78 1.11 2.06
C GLY A 162 6.44 1.44 0.72
N THR A 163 6.19 0.63 -0.29
CA THR A 163 6.68 0.83 -1.66
C THR A 163 5.71 1.59 -2.58
N ALA A 164 4.72 2.27 -2.02
CA ALA A 164 3.68 3.05 -2.72
C ALA A 164 2.70 2.23 -3.59
N GLY A 165 2.48 0.95 -3.26
CA GLY A 165 1.63 0.07 -4.05
C GLY A 165 0.20 0.56 -4.21
N PHE A 166 -0.46 1.06 -3.14
CA PHE A 166 -1.80 1.66 -3.23
C PHE A 166 -1.82 2.93 -4.07
N LEU A 167 -0.83 3.81 -3.90
CA LEU A 167 -0.75 5.06 -4.66
C LEU A 167 -0.61 4.79 -6.16
N ILE A 168 0.24 3.82 -6.55
CA ILE A 168 0.42 3.43 -7.95
C ILE A 168 -0.84 2.80 -8.53
N SER A 169 -1.50 1.92 -7.78
CA SER A 169 -2.77 1.31 -8.23
C SER A 169 -3.85 2.36 -8.42
N ALA A 170 -4.02 3.28 -7.46
CA ALA A 170 -4.97 4.38 -7.56
C ALA A 170 -4.66 5.30 -8.77
N TYR A 171 -3.40 5.61 -9.01
CA TYR A 171 -2.98 6.38 -10.18
C TYR A 171 -3.34 5.67 -11.49
N LYS A 172 -2.98 4.39 -11.62
CA LYS A 172 -3.32 3.57 -12.80
C LYS A 172 -4.84 3.44 -12.98
N HIS A 173 -5.61 3.31 -11.89
CA HIS A 173 -7.06 3.28 -11.93
C HIS A 173 -7.65 4.59 -12.50
N ILE A 174 -7.16 5.74 -12.04
CA ILE A 174 -7.60 7.04 -12.55
C ILE A 174 -7.20 7.18 -14.03
N LEU A 175 -5.98 6.81 -14.42
CA LEU A 175 -5.60 6.84 -15.83
C LEU A 175 -6.52 5.95 -16.69
N LEU A 176 -6.83 4.74 -16.21
CA LEU A 176 -7.73 3.82 -16.89
C LEU A 176 -9.14 4.41 -17.05
N LYS A 177 -9.68 5.03 -16.02
CA LYS A 177 -10.99 5.70 -16.02
C LYS A 177 -11.06 6.80 -17.07
N TYR A 178 -9.96 7.51 -17.32
CA TYR A 178 -9.85 8.58 -18.31
C TYR A 178 -9.13 8.14 -19.60
N SER A 179 -9.33 6.89 -20.04
CA SER A 179 -8.76 6.35 -21.28
C SER A 179 -9.83 6.07 -22.32
N LYS A 180 -9.62 6.51 -23.57
CA LYS A 180 -10.56 6.27 -24.69
C LYS A 180 -10.75 4.80 -25.00
N ASP A 181 -9.71 3.99 -24.79
CA ASP A 181 -9.74 2.56 -25.04
C ASP A 181 -10.58 1.80 -23.99
N ASN A 182 -10.82 2.40 -22.82
CA ASN A 182 -11.66 1.83 -21.76
C ASN A 182 -13.16 2.03 -22.02
N LYS A 183 -13.64 1.59 -23.21
CA LYS A 183 -15.05 1.71 -23.59
C LYS A 183 -15.99 0.86 -22.75
N GLN A 184 -15.46 -0.17 -22.12
CA GLN A 184 -16.23 -1.09 -21.24
C GLN A 184 -16.36 -0.56 -19.81
N GLY A 185 -15.62 0.49 -19.45
CA GLY A 185 -15.62 1.05 -18.09
C GLY A 185 -14.97 0.10 -17.06
N LEU A 186 -13.95 -0.67 -17.48
CA LEU A 186 -13.22 -1.55 -16.57
C LEU A 186 -12.57 -0.77 -15.43
N ASN A 187 -12.67 -1.28 -14.22
CA ASN A 187 -11.87 -0.81 -13.10
C ASN A 187 -10.48 -1.48 -13.10
N ILE A 188 -9.58 -1.04 -12.23
CA ILE A 188 -8.18 -1.53 -12.20
C ILE A 188 -8.09 -3.03 -11.89
N TYR A 189 -8.98 -3.58 -11.07
CA TYR A 189 -9.01 -5.01 -10.74
C TYR A 189 -9.39 -5.84 -11.97
N GLU A 190 -10.44 -5.45 -12.68
CA GLU A 190 -10.90 -6.10 -13.91
C GLU A 190 -9.87 -5.98 -15.04
N TYR A 191 -9.29 -4.79 -15.22
CA TYR A 191 -8.26 -4.54 -16.21
C TYR A 191 -7.05 -5.46 -16.01
N ASN A 192 -6.49 -5.53 -14.82
CA ASN A 192 -5.32 -6.36 -14.52
C ASN A 192 -5.62 -7.87 -14.57
N LYS A 193 -6.89 -8.27 -14.35
CA LYS A 193 -7.31 -9.68 -14.39
C LYS A 193 -7.63 -10.17 -15.80
N PHE A 194 -8.27 -9.36 -16.64
CA PHE A 194 -8.87 -9.81 -17.88
C PHE A 194 -8.16 -9.33 -19.14
N GLU A 195 -7.52 -8.16 -19.10
CA GLU A 195 -6.86 -7.62 -20.27
C GLU A 195 -5.51 -8.30 -20.53
N LYS A 196 -5.43 -8.96 -21.68
CA LYS A 196 -4.19 -9.62 -22.14
C LYS A 196 -3.24 -8.67 -22.87
N LYS A 197 -3.77 -7.52 -23.36
CA LYS A 197 -3.00 -6.48 -24.04
C LYS A 197 -3.25 -5.16 -23.35
N PRO A 198 -2.19 -4.51 -22.84
CA PRO A 198 -2.35 -3.19 -22.24
C PRO A 198 -2.88 -2.18 -23.26
N PHE A 199 -3.69 -1.24 -22.80
CA PHE A 199 -4.10 -0.10 -23.61
C PHE A 199 -2.89 0.75 -23.99
N ASN A 200 -2.86 1.25 -25.23
CA ASN A 200 -1.69 1.95 -25.75
C ASN A 200 -1.46 3.32 -25.09
N ASN A 201 -2.54 3.99 -24.65
CA ASN A 201 -2.50 5.35 -24.16
C ASN A 201 -3.40 5.52 -22.93
N LEU A 202 -2.92 5.10 -21.75
CA LEU A 202 -3.64 5.33 -20.50
C LEU A 202 -3.76 6.83 -20.19
N GLY A 203 -4.97 7.26 -19.83
CA GLY A 203 -5.26 8.65 -19.44
C GLY A 203 -5.17 9.64 -20.59
N ASP A 204 -5.39 9.24 -21.85
CA ASP A 204 -5.34 10.12 -23.02
C ASP A 204 -6.49 11.14 -23.10
N GLN A 205 -7.48 11.01 -22.22
CA GLN A 205 -8.55 12.00 -22.03
C GLN A 205 -8.21 13.06 -20.95
N LEU A 206 -7.13 12.87 -20.20
CA LEU A 206 -6.69 13.88 -19.23
C LEU A 206 -5.96 15.02 -19.94
N MET A 207 -6.35 16.25 -19.64
CA MET A 207 -5.62 17.44 -20.10
C MET A 207 -4.24 17.50 -19.44
N PRO A 208 -3.23 18.15 -20.05
CA PRO A 208 -1.90 18.29 -19.45
C PRO A 208 -1.90 18.88 -18.04
N ASP A 209 -2.77 19.86 -17.78
CA ASP A 209 -2.93 20.46 -16.44
C ASP A 209 -3.58 19.49 -15.44
N ASP A 210 -4.52 18.65 -15.88
CA ASP A 210 -5.11 17.60 -15.04
C ASP A 210 -4.04 16.58 -14.62
N ARG A 211 -3.19 16.14 -15.56
CA ARG A 211 -2.09 15.21 -15.25
C ARG A 211 -1.11 15.78 -14.26
N LYS A 212 -0.74 17.05 -14.42
CA LYS A 212 0.17 17.74 -13.51
C LYS A 212 -0.41 17.87 -12.10
N LYS A 213 -1.70 18.23 -11.97
CA LYS A 213 -2.39 18.31 -10.68
C LYS A 213 -2.55 16.93 -10.06
N LEU A 214 -2.95 15.95 -10.85
CA LEU A 214 -3.14 14.58 -10.40
C LEU A 214 -1.90 14.03 -9.69
N ILE A 215 -0.71 14.18 -10.27
CA ILE A 215 0.54 13.74 -9.66
C ILE A 215 0.79 14.39 -8.28
N GLN A 216 0.39 15.65 -8.10
CA GLN A 216 0.55 16.38 -6.85
C GLN A 216 -0.44 15.96 -5.76
N ASN A 217 -1.56 15.34 -6.13
CA ASN A 217 -2.60 14.91 -5.20
C ASN A 217 -2.25 13.63 -4.43
N PHE A 218 -1.20 12.91 -4.82
CA PHE A 218 -0.78 11.67 -4.17
C PHE A 218 0.24 11.93 -3.08
N VAL A 219 -0.07 11.53 -1.85
CA VAL A 219 0.77 11.70 -0.68
C VAL A 219 1.03 10.37 -0.01
N GLY A 220 2.28 10.11 0.36
CA GLY A 220 2.64 8.91 1.10
C GLY A 220 3.53 9.22 2.30
N TYR A 221 3.29 8.51 3.40
CA TYR A 221 4.13 8.56 4.60
C TYR A 221 4.70 7.19 4.90
N ASP A 222 5.96 7.15 5.29
CA ASP A 222 6.55 5.96 5.89
C ASP A 222 7.63 6.36 6.91
N ILE A 223 7.75 5.61 7.99
CA ILE A 223 8.76 5.86 9.03
C ILE A 223 10.15 5.39 8.58
N SER A 224 10.20 4.39 7.69
CA SER A 224 11.44 3.78 7.21
C SER A 224 12.05 4.59 6.07
N PRO A 225 13.29 5.10 6.20
CA PRO A 225 13.96 5.79 5.10
C PRO A 225 14.17 4.90 3.88
N ASP A 226 14.31 3.58 4.06
CA ASP A 226 14.46 2.65 2.94
C ASP A 226 13.16 2.48 2.17
N MET A 227 12.01 2.47 2.86
CA MET A 227 10.70 2.44 2.19
C MET A 227 10.43 3.75 1.45
N VAL A 228 10.73 4.88 2.05
CA VAL A 228 10.65 6.19 1.38
C VAL A 228 11.48 6.18 0.09
N ARG A 229 12.71 5.66 0.15
CA ARG A 229 13.58 5.54 -1.05
C ARG A 229 12.96 4.65 -2.11
N LEU A 230 12.50 3.45 -1.74
CA LEU A 230 11.88 2.51 -2.68
C LEU A 230 10.59 3.07 -3.28
N SER A 231 9.77 3.76 -2.50
CA SER A 231 8.55 4.41 -3.00
C SER A 231 8.84 5.56 -3.95
N LEU A 232 9.87 6.37 -3.68
CA LEU A 232 10.33 7.42 -4.60
C LEU A 232 10.76 6.85 -5.96
N VAL A 233 11.56 5.77 -5.95
CA VAL A 233 11.97 5.07 -7.18
C VAL A 233 10.77 4.51 -7.91
N ASN A 234 9.88 3.82 -7.20
CA ASN A 234 8.70 3.17 -7.78
C ASN A 234 7.77 4.19 -8.44
N LEU A 235 7.43 5.27 -7.74
CA LEU A 235 6.60 6.35 -8.29
C LEU A 235 7.28 7.05 -9.47
N TYR A 236 8.59 7.30 -9.39
CA TYR A 236 9.33 7.88 -10.51
C TYR A 236 9.22 7.02 -11.78
N LEU A 237 9.41 5.71 -11.66
CA LEU A 237 9.28 4.76 -12.77
C LEU A 237 7.85 4.70 -13.35
N HIS A 238 6.84 5.12 -12.57
CA HIS A 238 5.46 5.27 -13.01
C HIS A 238 5.09 6.70 -13.45
N GLY A 239 6.10 7.56 -13.70
CA GLY A 239 5.92 8.88 -14.29
C GLY A 239 5.73 10.04 -13.29
N PHE A 240 5.93 9.83 -12.01
CA PHE A 240 5.91 10.89 -11.01
C PHE A 240 7.27 11.62 -10.97
N ASN A 241 7.38 12.75 -11.64
CA ASN A 241 8.62 13.54 -11.65
C ASN A 241 8.96 14.16 -10.29
N THR A 242 7.95 14.41 -9.47
CA THR A 242 8.08 14.98 -8.13
C THR A 242 7.13 14.27 -7.17
N PRO A 243 7.42 13.01 -6.76
CA PRO A 243 6.59 12.26 -5.82
C PRO A 243 6.52 12.97 -4.47
N ASN A 244 5.32 13.02 -3.86
CA ASN A 244 5.10 13.65 -2.56
C ASN A 244 5.14 12.60 -1.45
N ILE A 245 6.31 12.02 -1.23
CA ILE A 245 6.57 10.99 -0.22
C ILE A 245 7.44 11.56 0.90
N HIS A 246 7.03 11.32 2.14
CA HIS A 246 7.69 11.87 3.32
C HIS A 246 8.11 10.78 4.29
N GLN A 247 9.34 10.89 4.80
CA GLN A 247 9.73 10.16 5.99
C GLN A 247 9.02 10.80 7.19
N TYR A 248 8.00 10.11 7.70
CA TYR A 248 7.12 10.65 8.73
C TYR A 248 6.58 9.56 9.63
N ASP A 249 6.66 9.77 10.95
CA ASP A 249 6.01 8.91 11.93
C ASP A 249 4.57 9.39 12.13
N THR A 250 3.64 8.76 11.47
CA THR A 250 2.21 9.07 11.46
C THR A 250 1.60 9.08 12.86
N LEU A 251 2.12 8.27 13.79
CA LEU A 251 1.50 8.06 15.10
C LEU A 251 2.09 8.95 16.21
N SER A 252 3.35 9.34 16.13
CA SER A 252 4.02 10.11 17.18
C SER A 252 4.30 11.56 16.79
N SER A 253 4.42 11.89 15.49
CA SER A 253 4.69 13.25 15.02
C SER A 253 3.40 14.04 14.80
N LYS A 254 3.47 15.37 15.03
CA LYS A 254 2.34 16.30 14.88
C LYS A 254 2.43 17.22 13.68
N ASP A 255 3.54 17.17 12.95
CA ASP A 255 3.87 18.22 11.96
C ASP A 255 2.89 18.26 10.79
N ARG A 256 2.29 17.11 10.46
CA ARG A 256 1.28 16.96 9.39
C ARG A 256 -0.13 16.64 9.89
N TRP A 257 -0.39 16.87 11.18
CA TRP A 257 -1.70 16.55 11.78
C TRP A 257 -2.87 17.34 11.21
N ASN A 258 -2.63 18.49 10.61
CA ASN A 258 -3.71 19.35 10.08
C ASN A 258 -4.00 19.08 8.58
N GLU A 259 -3.32 18.09 7.97
CA GLU A 259 -3.62 17.69 6.60
C GLU A 259 -4.85 16.77 6.60
N SER A 260 -5.71 16.89 5.58
CA SER A 260 -6.88 16.03 5.37
C SER A 260 -7.02 15.66 3.90
N PHE A 261 -7.69 14.54 3.61
CA PHE A 261 -7.68 13.92 2.29
C PHE A 261 -9.07 13.44 1.89
N ASP A 262 -9.31 13.39 0.59
CA ASP A 262 -10.56 12.87 0.03
C ASP A 262 -10.57 11.35 0.01
N VAL A 263 -9.40 10.74 -0.17
CA VAL A 263 -9.23 9.28 -0.19
C VAL A 263 -8.06 8.87 0.67
N VAL A 264 -8.26 7.85 1.52
CA VAL A 264 -7.17 7.18 2.25
C VAL A 264 -7.21 5.68 1.97
N LEU A 265 -6.08 5.15 1.50
CA LEU A 265 -5.88 3.72 1.21
C LEU A 265 -4.70 3.22 2.02
N ALA A 266 -4.87 2.19 2.84
CA ALA A 266 -3.81 1.77 3.73
C ALA A 266 -3.82 0.28 4.08
N ASN A 267 -2.62 -0.26 4.25
CA ASN A 267 -2.36 -1.51 4.97
C ASN A 267 -1.31 -1.23 6.06
N PRO A 268 -1.72 -0.62 7.18
CA PRO A 268 -0.79 -0.25 8.24
C PRO A 268 -0.22 -1.48 8.96
N PRO A 269 0.91 -1.34 9.70
CA PRO A 269 1.50 -2.43 10.44
C PRO A 269 0.55 -2.97 11.52
N PHE A 270 0.43 -4.31 11.62
CA PHE A 270 -0.49 -5.00 12.54
C PHE A 270 0.06 -5.18 13.95
N MET A 271 1.33 -4.92 14.16
CA MET A 271 2.00 -5.13 15.43
C MET A 271 2.63 -3.86 15.95
N SER A 272 2.40 -3.58 17.22
CA SER A 272 3.09 -2.51 17.93
C SER A 272 4.48 -2.98 18.36
N PRO A 273 5.48 -2.08 18.42
CA PRO A 273 6.78 -2.40 19.01
C PRO A 273 6.65 -2.78 20.48
N LYS A 274 7.66 -3.50 21.01
CA LYS A 274 7.70 -3.81 22.45
C LYS A 274 7.60 -2.53 23.27
N GLY A 275 6.67 -2.51 24.23
CA GLY A 275 6.37 -1.31 25.05
C GLY A 275 5.27 -0.42 24.49
N GLY A 276 4.72 -0.75 23.30
CA GLY A 276 3.67 0.03 22.63
C GLY A 276 4.20 1.33 22.00
N ILE A 277 3.28 2.11 21.48
CA ILE A 277 3.56 3.42 20.87
C ILE A 277 3.20 4.52 21.88
N ARG A 278 3.95 5.60 21.86
CA ARG A 278 3.60 6.85 22.56
C ARG A 278 2.97 7.80 21.56
N PRO A 279 1.64 7.75 21.39
CA PRO A 279 0.98 8.52 20.35
C PRO A 279 1.01 10.02 20.70
N HIS A 280 0.82 10.80 19.66
CA HIS A 280 0.54 12.22 19.81
C HIS A 280 -0.78 12.47 20.58
N LYS A 281 -0.86 13.56 21.34
CA LYS A 281 -2.01 13.83 22.24
C LYS A 281 -3.34 14.16 21.55
N LYS A 282 -3.35 14.33 20.22
CA LYS A 282 -4.56 14.68 19.45
C LYS A 282 -5.40 13.47 19.03
N PHE A 283 -4.95 12.25 19.25
CA PHE A 283 -5.75 11.05 18.98
C PHE A 283 -7.03 11.04 19.82
N THR A 284 -8.14 10.67 19.21
CA THR A 284 -9.45 10.56 19.88
C THR A 284 -9.51 9.31 20.74
N ILE A 285 -8.90 8.21 20.29
CA ILE A 285 -8.89 6.92 20.98
C ILE A 285 -7.59 6.78 21.80
N GLY A 286 -7.72 6.67 23.12
CA GLY A 286 -6.62 6.40 24.03
C GLY A 286 -6.07 4.99 23.86
N SER A 287 -4.97 4.83 23.11
CA SER A 287 -4.34 3.54 22.85
C SER A 287 -2.82 3.68 22.72
N ASN A 288 -2.12 2.56 22.90
CA ASN A 288 -0.71 2.39 22.54
C ASN A 288 -0.52 1.30 21.46
N ARG A 289 -1.61 0.88 20.82
CA ARG A 289 -1.64 -0.12 19.77
C ARG A 289 -1.64 0.54 18.40
N SER A 290 -0.68 0.17 17.54
CA SER A 290 -0.54 0.77 16.20
C SER A 290 -1.78 0.58 15.35
N GLU A 291 -2.36 -0.62 15.37
CA GLU A 291 -3.53 -0.95 14.58
C GLU A 291 -4.77 -0.12 14.97
N VAL A 292 -4.94 0.22 16.24
CA VAL A 292 -6.01 1.10 16.72
C VAL A 292 -5.75 2.55 16.30
N LEU A 293 -4.52 3.01 16.52
CA LEU A 293 -4.13 4.40 16.25
C LEU A 293 -4.16 4.73 14.76
N PHE A 294 -3.74 3.81 13.86
CA PHE A 294 -3.84 4.06 12.42
C PHE A 294 -5.28 4.20 11.95
N VAL A 295 -6.21 3.39 12.49
CA VAL A 295 -7.63 3.51 12.12
C VAL A 295 -8.23 4.82 12.63
N ASP A 296 -7.91 5.22 13.86
CA ASP A 296 -8.31 6.52 14.44
C ASP A 296 -7.73 7.70 13.63
N TYR A 297 -6.43 7.64 13.30
CA TYR A 297 -5.77 8.64 12.45
C TYR A 297 -6.49 8.81 11.11
N ILE A 298 -6.78 7.72 10.42
CA ILE A 298 -7.42 7.74 9.11
C ILE A 298 -8.83 8.32 9.19
N ALA A 299 -9.62 7.93 10.20
CA ALA A 299 -10.97 8.46 10.40
C ALA A 299 -10.96 9.99 10.65
N GLU A 300 -9.97 10.48 11.40
CA GLU A 300 -9.81 11.92 11.71
C GLU A 300 -9.37 12.73 10.48
N HIS A 301 -8.48 12.17 9.63
CA HIS A 301 -7.89 12.88 8.50
C HIS A 301 -8.67 12.76 7.19
N LEU A 302 -9.87 12.17 7.20
CA LEU A 302 -10.80 12.22 6.07
C LEU A 302 -11.48 13.58 5.99
N ASN A 303 -11.52 14.16 4.80
CA ASN A 303 -12.39 15.29 4.47
C ASN A 303 -13.87 14.97 4.78
N PRO A 304 -14.77 15.97 4.87
CA PRO A 304 -16.19 15.74 5.20
C PRO A 304 -16.88 14.71 4.31
N ASN A 305 -16.54 14.64 3.03
CA ASN A 305 -17.03 13.66 2.05
C ASN A 305 -15.95 12.62 1.69
N GLY A 306 -14.93 12.51 2.55
CA GLY A 306 -13.81 11.61 2.31
C GLY A 306 -14.17 10.16 2.56
N LYS A 307 -13.47 9.27 1.84
CA LYS A 307 -13.64 7.82 1.87
C LYS A 307 -12.32 7.11 2.12
N ALA A 308 -12.37 5.97 2.80
CA ALA A 308 -11.18 5.18 3.05
C ALA A 308 -11.42 3.69 2.94
N GLY A 309 -10.35 3.00 2.53
CA GLY A 309 -10.24 1.55 2.58
C GLY A 309 -9.00 1.12 3.35
N ILE A 310 -9.20 0.38 4.44
CA ILE A 310 -8.13 0.02 5.36
C ILE A 310 -8.11 -1.47 5.60
N ILE A 311 -6.96 -2.10 5.43
CA ILE A 311 -6.74 -3.49 5.83
C ILE A 311 -6.37 -3.51 7.32
N VAL A 312 -7.09 -4.31 8.10
CA VAL A 312 -6.90 -4.42 9.55
C VAL A 312 -6.82 -5.87 10.00
N PRO A 313 -6.08 -6.16 11.09
CA PRO A 313 -6.10 -7.49 11.71
C PRO A 313 -7.45 -7.73 12.41
N GLU A 314 -7.81 -9.00 12.58
CA GLU A 314 -9.06 -9.42 13.24
C GLU A 314 -9.24 -8.84 14.64
N GLY A 315 -8.15 -8.45 15.33
CA GLY A 315 -8.23 -7.79 16.62
C GLY A 315 -9.12 -6.54 16.61
N ILE A 316 -9.08 -5.73 15.57
CA ILE A 316 -9.95 -4.56 15.40
C ILE A 316 -11.42 -4.99 15.38
N ILE A 317 -11.71 -6.13 14.78
CA ILE A 317 -13.08 -6.61 14.54
C ILE A 317 -13.78 -7.03 15.85
N PHE A 318 -13.09 -7.70 16.77
CA PHE A 318 -13.78 -8.34 17.91
C PHE A 318 -13.10 -8.21 19.28
N GLN A 319 -11.87 -7.70 19.41
CA GLN A 319 -11.23 -7.63 20.73
C GLN A 319 -12.03 -6.82 21.75
N SER A 320 -12.03 -7.29 23.01
CA SER A 320 -12.86 -6.75 24.09
C SER A 320 -12.22 -5.57 24.86
N GLY A 321 -10.98 -5.20 24.56
CA GLY A 321 -10.30 -4.07 25.19
C GLY A 321 -11.02 -2.74 24.94
N THR A 322 -11.02 -1.83 25.92
CA THR A 322 -11.74 -0.54 25.88
C THR A 322 -11.41 0.26 24.61
N ALA A 323 -10.14 0.44 24.29
CA ALA A 323 -9.72 1.17 23.08
C ALA A 323 -10.32 0.57 21.78
N TYR A 324 -10.41 -0.76 21.68
CA TYR A 324 -11.03 -1.43 20.52
C TYR A 324 -12.53 -1.19 20.46
N LYS A 325 -13.24 -1.21 21.60
CA LYS A 325 -14.67 -0.94 21.67
C LYS A 325 -14.98 0.51 21.33
N ASP A 326 -14.21 1.45 21.89
CA ASP A 326 -14.38 2.88 21.63
C ASP A 326 -14.13 3.20 20.16
N LEU A 327 -13.09 2.60 19.57
CA LEU A 327 -12.81 2.72 18.13
C LEU A 327 -13.96 2.20 17.29
N ARG A 328 -14.44 0.97 17.54
CA ARG A 328 -15.56 0.39 16.79
C ARG A 328 -16.86 1.19 16.96
N LYS A 329 -17.12 1.70 18.16
CA LYS A 329 -18.25 2.61 18.39
C LYS A 329 -18.17 3.83 17.49
N MET A 330 -17.04 4.54 17.51
CA MET A 330 -16.82 5.71 16.67
C MET A 330 -16.98 5.40 15.18
N LEU A 331 -16.45 4.27 14.73
CA LEU A 331 -16.57 3.82 13.34
C LEU A 331 -18.02 3.53 12.93
N VAL A 332 -18.74 2.73 13.71
CA VAL A 332 -20.14 2.34 13.43
C VAL A 332 -21.05 3.57 13.40
N GLU A 333 -20.86 4.50 14.33
CA GLU A 333 -21.68 5.69 14.43
C GLU A 333 -21.44 6.70 13.31
N ASN A 334 -20.18 6.85 12.83
CA ASN A 334 -19.83 8.02 12.04
C ASN A 334 -19.11 7.77 10.69
N HIS A 335 -18.52 6.59 10.48
CA HIS A 335 -17.58 6.41 9.36
C HIS A 335 -17.82 5.15 8.53
N LEU A 336 -18.14 4.03 9.19
CA LEU A 336 -18.14 2.70 8.59
C LEU A 336 -19.43 2.44 7.84
N TYR A 337 -19.32 1.96 6.59
CA TYR A 337 -20.47 1.51 5.82
C TYR A 337 -20.38 0.02 5.42
N ALA A 338 -19.15 -0.54 5.36
CA ALA A 338 -19.00 -1.96 5.07
C ALA A 338 -17.74 -2.56 5.72
N VAL A 339 -17.80 -3.88 5.95
CA VAL A 339 -16.69 -4.71 6.42
C VAL A 339 -16.55 -5.91 5.49
N VAL A 340 -15.34 -6.12 4.95
CA VAL A 340 -15.02 -7.28 4.10
C VAL A 340 -14.05 -8.18 4.84
N SER A 341 -14.46 -9.37 5.25
CA SER A 341 -13.61 -10.38 5.86
C SER A 341 -12.86 -11.15 4.76
N LEU A 342 -11.53 -11.16 4.82
CA LEU A 342 -10.67 -11.88 3.89
C LEU A 342 -10.34 -13.28 4.41
N PRO A 343 -10.05 -14.27 3.54
CA PRO A 343 -9.63 -15.59 3.98
C PRO A 343 -8.29 -15.55 4.72
N ALA A 344 -8.12 -16.43 5.72
CA ALA A 344 -6.84 -16.57 6.39
C ALA A 344 -5.76 -17.00 5.38
N GLY A 345 -4.56 -16.42 5.47
CA GLY A 345 -3.45 -16.73 4.57
C GLY A 345 -3.41 -15.90 3.26
N VAL A 346 -4.26 -14.89 3.08
CA VAL A 346 -4.16 -13.93 1.96
C VAL A 346 -2.75 -13.32 1.89
N PHE A 347 -2.12 -13.10 3.04
CA PHE A 347 -0.77 -12.52 3.15
C PHE A 347 0.36 -13.55 3.19
N ASN A 348 0.09 -14.83 2.91
CA ASN A 348 1.16 -15.83 2.81
C ASN A 348 2.14 -15.49 1.67
N PRO A 349 3.46 -15.74 1.84
CA PRO A 349 4.10 -16.39 2.98
C PRO A 349 4.42 -15.46 4.17
N TYR A 350 4.10 -14.16 4.11
CA TYR A 350 4.52 -13.17 5.11
C TYR A 350 3.78 -13.30 6.44
N SER A 351 2.49 -13.61 6.39
CA SER A 351 1.65 -13.69 7.58
C SER A 351 0.44 -14.61 7.35
N GLY A 352 0.20 -15.48 8.32
CA GLY A 352 -1.04 -16.27 8.42
C GLY A 352 -2.18 -15.51 9.15
N VAL A 353 -1.97 -14.26 9.54
CA VAL A 353 -2.97 -13.48 10.27
C VAL A 353 -4.20 -13.26 9.39
N LYS A 354 -5.37 -13.60 9.91
CA LYS A 354 -6.64 -13.28 9.27
C LYS A 354 -6.88 -11.78 9.36
N THR A 355 -7.35 -11.19 8.26
CA THR A 355 -7.55 -9.76 8.11
C THR A 355 -8.95 -9.45 7.59
N SER A 356 -9.37 -8.22 7.82
CA SER A 356 -10.58 -7.65 7.24
C SER A 356 -10.29 -6.29 6.63
N ILE A 357 -11.15 -5.84 5.73
CA ILE A 357 -11.11 -4.49 5.18
C ILE A 357 -12.24 -3.70 5.81
N LEU A 358 -11.92 -2.53 6.36
CA LEU A 358 -12.89 -1.53 6.77
C LEU A 358 -13.08 -0.52 5.63
N LEU A 359 -14.33 -0.33 5.21
CA LEU A 359 -14.70 0.64 4.20
C LEU A 359 -15.43 1.80 4.87
N MET A 360 -14.86 2.98 4.79
CA MET A 360 -15.36 4.19 5.42
C MET A 360 -15.79 5.21 4.37
N ASP A 361 -16.91 5.85 4.62
CA ASP A 361 -17.42 7.02 3.91
C ASP A 361 -18.37 7.75 4.85
N LYS A 362 -17.98 8.99 5.23
CA LYS A 362 -18.74 9.78 6.21
C LYS A 362 -20.15 10.14 5.74
N GLU A 363 -20.35 10.28 4.43
CA GLU A 363 -21.66 10.61 3.87
C GLU A 363 -22.59 9.38 3.86
N ILE A 364 -22.07 8.24 3.37
CA ILE A 364 -22.82 6.98 3.33
C ILE A 364 -23.13 6.52 4.77
N ALA A 365 -22.15 6.57 5.65
CA ALA A 365 -22.33 6.18 7.05
C ALA A 365 -23.43 6.97 7.78
N LYS A 366 -23.60 8.27 7.46
CA LYS A 366 -24.68 9.10 8.02
C LYS A 366 -26.06 8.79 7.44
N LYS A 367 -26.12 8.38 6.17
CA LYS A 367 -27.38 8.11 5.45
C LYS A 367 -27.91 6.70 5.68
N ARG A 368 -27.06 5.76 6.12
CA ARG A 368 -27.38 4.36 6.28
C ARG A 368 -27.49 3.97 7.74
N GLU A 369 -28.57 3.28 8.08
CA GLU A 369 -28.80 2.68 9.39
C GLU A 369 -28.23 1.25 9.49
N GLU A 370 -27.64 0.74 8.41
CA GLU A 370 -27.11 -0.62 8.30
C GLU A 370 -25.67 -0.59 7.83
N ILE A 371 -24.91 -1.62 8.21
CA ILE A 371 -23.56 -1.89 7.74
C ILE A 371 -23.59 -3.15 6.89
N LEU A 372 -22.93 -3.11 5.74
CA LEU A 372 -22.76 -4.24 4.83
C LEU A 372 -21.60 -5.12 5.31
N PHE A 373 -21.88 -6.40 5.54
CA PHE A 373 -20.87 -7.42 5.84
C PHE A 373 -20.68 -8.35 4.66
N ILE A 374 -19.42 -8.51 4.24
CA ILE A 374 -19.03 -9.41 3.15
C ILE A 374 -18.00 -10.40 3.68
N LYS A 375 -18.14 -11.65 3.33
CA LYS A 375 -17.17 -12.71 3.63
C LYS A 375 -16.61 -13.27 2.33
N ILE A 376 -15.31 -13.16 2.16
CA ILE A 376 -14.55 -13.75 1.07
C ILE A 376 -13.90 -15.04 1.57
N ASP A 377 -14.30 -16.17 1.02
CA ASP A 377 -13.69 -17.47 1.29
C ASP A 377 -12.63 -17.83 0.24
N ASN A 378 -12.75 -17.26 -0.97
CA ASN A 378 -11.84 -17.46 -2.09
C ASN A 378 -11.53 -16.11 -2.77
N ASP A 379 -10.31 -15.61 -2.62
CA ASP A 379 -9.84 -14.39 -3.25
C ASP A 379 -9.30 -14.57 -4.69
N GLY A 380 -9.45 -15.77 -5.27
CA GLY A 380 -8.97 -16.13 -6.60
C GLY A 380 -7.55 -16.72 -6.61
N TYR A 381 -6.97 -16.97 -5.44
CA TYR A 381 -5.63 -17.56 -5.28
C TYR A 381 -5.63 -18.65 -4.22
N ASN A 382 -4.77 -19.67 -4.39
CA ASN A 382 -4.58 -20.66 -3.32
C ASN A 382 -3.94 -19.99 -2.08
N LEU A 383 -4.13 -20.59 -0.92
CA LEU A 383 -3.63 -20.07 0.36
C LEU A 383 -2.25 -20.62 0.76
N GLY A 384 -1.55 -21.29 -0.16
CA GLY A 384 -0.20 -21.81 0.05
C GLY A 384 0.87 -20.70 0.03
N ALA A 385 2.11 -21.06 0.34
CA ALA A 385 3.25 -20.13 0.33
C ALA A 385 3.49 -19.50 -1.06
N GLN A 386 3.25 -20.26 -2.14
CA GLN A 386 3.21 -19.73 -3.49
C GLN A 386 1.76 -19.52 -3.90
N ARG A 387 1.33 -18.28 -3.87
CA ARG A 387 -0.02 -17.86 -4.22
C ARG A 387 -0.26 -18.00 -5.73
N THR A 388 -0.84 -19.12 -6.18
CA THR A 388 -1.20 -19.36 -7.59
C THR A 388 -2.68 -19.13 -7.82
N ALA A 389 -3.03 -18.59 -8.99
CA ALA A 389 -4.41 -18.30 -9.35
C ALA A 389 -5.28 -19.56 -9.38
N VAL A 390 -6.49 -19.48 -8.80
CA VAL A 390 -7.50 -20.55 -8.79
C VAL A 390 -8.85 -20.01 -9.26
N LYS A 391 -9.74 -20.91 -9.71
CA LYS A 391 -11.08 -20.53 -10.15
C LYS A 391 -12.01 -20.23 -8.96
N GLY A 392 -13.08 -19.48 -9.23
CA GLY A 392 -14.15 -19.22 -8.26
C GLY A 392 -13.83 -18.06 -7.30
N GLY A 393 -12.93 -17.13 -7.66
CA GLY A 393 -12.70 -15.93 -6.86
C GLY A 393 -13.94 -15.07 -6.71
N GLN A 394 -14.18 -14.54 -5.51
CA GLN A 394 -15.38 -13.81 -5.10
C GLN A 394 -15.19 -12.28 -5.11
N LEU A 395 -14.00 -11.78 -5.41
CA LEU A 395 -13.69 -10.34 -5.31
C LEU A 395 -14.51 -9.50 -6.30
N GLU A 396 -14.76 -10.01 -7.52
CA GLU A 396 -15.60 -9.33 -8.52
C GLU A 396 -17.05 -9.17 -8.07
N GLU A 397 -17.63 -10.25 -7.53
CA GLU A 397 -18.97 -10.23 -6.96
C GLU A 397 -19.05 -9.23 -5.80
N ALA A 398 -18.04 -9.20 -4.93
CA ALA A 398 -17.94 -8.27 -3.82
C ALA A 398 -17.87 -6.80 -4.28
N ILE A 399 -17.07 -6.48 -5.31
CA ILE A 399 -17.01 -5.13 -5.90
C ILE A 399 -18.41 -4.70 -6.35
N LYS A 400 -19.10 -5.55 -7.09
CA LYS A 400 -20.44 -5.27 -7.60
C LYS A 400 -21.43 -5.02 -6.46
N ILE A 401 -21.46 -5.90 -5.46
CA ILE A 401 -22.37 -5.77 -4.29
C ILE A 401 -22.13 -4.44 -3.56
N ILE A 402 -20.86 -4.06 -3.36
CA ILE A 402 -20.51 -2.82 -2.67
C ILE A 402 -20.93 -1.60 -3.50
N HIS A 403 -20.66 -1.59 -4.80
CA HIS A 403 -21.07 -0.49 -5.67
C HIS A 403 -22.61 -0.36 -5.75
N ASP A 404 -23.33 -1.48 -5.86
CA ASP A 404 -24.80 -1.48 -5.83
C ASP A 404 -25.32 -0.94 -4.49
N PHE A 405 -24.71 -1.32 -3.36
CA PHE A 405 -25.06 -0.80 -2.04
C PHE A 405 -24.83 0.70 -1.93
N VAL A 406 -23.72 1.21 -2.41
CA VAL A 406 -23.38 2.63 -2.42
C VAL A 406 -24.34 3.41 -3.33
N ALA A 407 -24.59 2.93 -4.56
CA ALA A 407 -25.43 3.60 -5.56
C ALA A 407 -26.88 3.74 -5.10
N VAL A 408 -27.49 2.70 -4.51
CA VAL A 408 -28.85 2.76 -3.98
C VAL A 408 -28.96 3.72 -2.81
N GLY A 409 -27.91 3.88 -2.00
CA GLY A 409 -27.87 4.83 -0.88
C GLY A 409 -27.94 6.30 -1.28
N THR A 410 -27.54 6.62 -2.52
CA THR A 410 -27.63 7.98 -3.06
C THR A 410 -28.97 8.30 -3.69
N LEU A 411 -29.74 7.29 -4.11
CA LEU A 411 -30.97 7.46 -4.89
C LEU A 411 -32.27 7.21 -4.10
N TYR A 412 -32.27 6.34 -3.08
CA TYR A 412 -33.48 5.93 -2.37
C TYR A 412 -33.27 5.77 -0.85
N ALA A 413 -34.29 6.16 -0.08
CA ALA A 413 -34.29 6.01 1.40
C ALA A 413 -34.50 4.55 1.90
N THR A 414 -34.74 3.59 1.01
CA THR A 414 -34.95 2.18 1.37
C THR A 414 -33.70 1.37 1.11
N SER A 415 -33.22 0.68 2.15
CA SER A 415 -32.10 -0.26 2.02
C SER A 415 -32.42 -1.38 1.03
N PRO A 416 -31.50 -1.72 0.11
CA PRO A 416 -31.66 -2.89 -0.73
C PRO A 416 -31.67 -4.13 0.16
N LYS A 417 -32.52 -5.11 -0.15
CA LYS A 417 -32.38 -6.44 0.45
C LYS A 417 -31.14 -7.12 -0.15
N ILE A 418 -30.00 -6.93 0.51
CA ILE A 418 -28.75 -7.65 0.14
C ILE A 418 -28.65 -8.84 1.09
N GLU A 419 -29.01 -10.00 0.59
CA GLU A 419 -28.79 -11.27 1.24
C GLU A 419 -28.30 -12.24 0.16
N THR A 420 -27.01 -12.44 0.10
CA THR A 420 -26.35 -13.34 -0.86
C THR A 420 -25.51 -14.37 -0.10
N ALA A 421 -24.91 -15.32 -0.81
CA ALA A 421 -24.02 -16.30 -0.19
C ALA A 421 -22.84 -15.64 0.55
N ILE A 422 -22.36 -14.50 0.07
CA ILE A 422 -21.18 -13.81 0.61
C ILE A 422 -21.50 -12.52 1.37
N ALA A 423 -22.72 -11.98 1.29
CA ALA A 423 -23.03 -10.66 1.85
C ALA A 423 -24.37 -10.60 2.55
N HIS A 424 -24.45 -9.80 3.63
CA HIS A 424 -25.67 -9.48 4.34
C HIS A 424 -25.59 -8.10 5.01
N LEU A 425 -26.73 -7.52 5.34
CA LEU A 425 -26.87 -6.26 6.03
C LEU A 425 -27.15 -6.47 7.51
N VAL A 426 -26.56 -5.63 8.37
CA VAL A 426 -26.80 -5.64 9.82
C VAL A 426 -27.14 -4.23 10.29
N PRO A 427 -28.28 -4.02 10.97
CA PRO A 427 -28.62 -2.73 11.56
C PRO A 427 -27.58 -2.28 12.58
N LYS A 428 -27.18 -1.01 12.54
CA LYS A 428 -26.26 -0.40 13.52
C LYS A 428 -26.74 -0.57 14.96
N ALA A 429 -28.07 -0.51 15.17
CA ALA A 429 -28.69 -0.74 16.46
C ALA A 429 -28.43 -2.16 17.00
N GLU A 430 -28.42 -3.18 16.13
CA GLU A 430 -28.07 -4.56 16.51
C GLU A 430 -26.61 -4.70 16.88
N ILE A 431 -25.70 -4.06 16.11
CA ILE A 431 -24.25 -4.03 16.39
C ILE A 431 -23.98 -3.35 17.75
N ALA A 432 -24.73 -2.29 18.07
CA ALA A 432 -24.57 -1.52 19.31
C ALA A 432 -25.16 -2.19 20.54
N LYS A 433 -26.08 -3.18 20.39
CA LYS A 433 -26.96 -3.73 21.45
C LYS A 433 -26.19 -4.18 22.69
N ASN A 434 -25.02 -4.79 22.55
CA ASN A 434 -24.26 -5.29 23.69
C ASN A 434 -23.14 -4.34 24.11
N GLY A 435 -23.00 -3.17 23.49
CA GLY A 435 -21.96 -2.18 23.78
C GLY A 435 -20.53 -2.61 23.40
N ASP A 436 -20.37 -3.76 22.74
CA ASP A 436 -19.06 -4.24 22.25
C ASP A 436 -18.79 -3.82 20.80
N PHE A 437 -19.82 -3.39 20.07
CA PHE A 437 -19.76 -2.99 18.67
C PHE A 437 -18.98 -3.99 17.79
N ASN A 438 -19.21 -5.28 18.02
CA ASN A 438 -18.48 -6.34 17.34
C ASN A 438 -18.74 -6.29 15.82
N LEU A 439 -17.68 -6.36 15.02
CA LEU A 439 -17.75 -6.28 13.56
C LEU A 439 -17.56 -7.65 12.87
N SER A 440 -17.76 -8.75 13.60
CA SER A 440 -17.78 -10.09 13.01
C SER A 440 -19.15 -10.35 12.37
N GLY A 441 -19.26 -10.22 11.05
CA GLY A 441 -20.53 -10.36 10.33
C GLY A 441 -21.24 -11.69 10.58
N GLU A 442 -20.51 -12.79 10.68
CA GLU A 442 -21.05 -14.12 10.93
C GLU A 442 -21.87 -14.22 12.24
N ARG A 443 -21.59 -13.36 13.22
CA ARG A 443 -22.33 -13.29 14.49
C ARG A 443 -23.78 -12.86 14.31
N TYR A 444 -24.08 -12.13 13.25
CA TYR A 444 -25.39 -11.53 12.98
C TYR A 444 -26.19 -12.29 11.91
N LYS A 445 -25.63 -13.34 11.32
CA LYS A 445 -26.40 -14.19 10.42
C LYS A 445 -27.47 -14.89 11.21
N SER A 446 -28.72 -14.81 10.73
CA SER A 446 -29.83 -15.59 11.28
C SER A 446 -29.40 -17.05 11.27
N GLN A 447 -29.57 -17.73 12.41
CA GLN A 447 -29.36 -19.16 12.44
C GLN A 447 -30.30 -19.78 11.39
N ILE A 448 -29.72 -20.52 10.43
CA ILE A 448 -30.49 -21.35 9.52
C ILE A 448 -31.35 -22.21 10.44
N THR A 449 -32.68 -22.04 10.36
CA THR A 449 -33.60 -22.96 11.04
C THR A 449 -33.39 -24.32 10.36
N ILE A 450 -32.55 -25.14 10.94
CA ILE A 450 -32.34 -26.50 10.47
C ILE A 450 -33.70 -27.18 10.76
N SER A 451 -34.43 -27.47 9.69
CA SER A 451 -35.57 -28.38 9.79
C SER A 451 -35.01 -29.76 10.19
N SER A 452 -35.07 -30.06 11.46
CA SER A 452 -34.59 -31.31 12.03
C SER A 452 -35.77 -32.06 12.61
N ASP A 453 -35.84 -33.35 12.35
CA ASP A 453 -36.81 -34.23 13.00
C ASP A 453 -36.55 -34.38 14.52
N PHE A 454 -35.48 -33.80 15.01
CA PHE A 454 -35.06 -33.80 16.41
C PHE A 454 -35.20 -32.39 17.01
N PRO A 455 -35.55 -32.26 18.31
CA PRO A 455 -35.61 -30.97 18.98
C PRO A 455 -34.24 -30.33 19.03
N ILE A 456 -34.14 -29.08 18.57
CA ILE A 456 -32.91 -28.25 18.70
C ILE A 456 -32.88 -27.69 20.11
N VAL A 457 -31.84 -28.01 20.87
CA VAL A 457 -31.59 -27.52 22.23
C VAL A 457 -30.26 -26.80 22.29
N GLU A 458 -30.09 -25.87 23.23
CA GLU A 458 -28.80 -25.19 23.41
C GLU A 458 -27.75 -26.20 23.91
N LEU A 459 -26.52 -26.10 23.42
CA LEU A 459 -25.44 -27.01 23.79
C LEU A 459 -25.23 -27.11 25.31
N LYS A 460 -25.43 -26.01 26.05
CA LYS A 460 -25.35 -25.96 27.51
C LYS A 460 -26.36 -26.85 28.22
N GLU A 461 -27.48 -27.24 27.56
CA GLU A 461 -28.51 -28.10 28.11
C GLU A 461 -28.14 -29.59 28.01
N VAL A 462 -27.24 -29.93 27.09
CA VAL A 462 -26.85 -31.32 26.79
C VAL A 462 -25.37 -31.62 27.05
N ALA A 463 -24.54 -30.56 27.25
CA ALA A 463 -23.11 -30.71 27.49
C ALA A 463 -22.56 -29.55 28.36
N GLU A 464 -21.59 -29.86 29.19
CA GLU A 464 -20.78 -28.87 29.89
C GLU A 464 -19.63 -28.46 28.98
N VAL A 465 -19.57 -27.16 28.62
CA VAL A 465 -18.46 -26.62 27.77
C VAL A 465 -17.37 -26.09 28.68
N ILE A 466 -16.28 -26.82 28.79
CA ILE A 466 -15.09 -26.41 29.54
C ILE A 466 -14.07 -25.86 28.56
N SER A 467 -13.69 -24.59 28.73
CA SER A 467 -12.56 -24.03 27.97
C SER A 467 -11.26 -24.56 28.55
N GLY A 468 -10.56 -25.41 27.79
CA GLY A 468 -9.22 -25.84 28.14
C GLY A 468 -8.20 -24.68 27.98
N GLN A 469 -7.22 -24.61 28.89
CA GLN A 469 -6.03 -23.79 28.68
C GLN A 469 -5.05 -24.59 27.85
N SER A 470 -4.38 -23.94 26.90
CA SER A 470 -3.24 -24.55 26.21
C SER A 470 -2.21 -24.97 27.25
N PRO A 471 -1.67 -26.20 27.19
CA PRO A 471 -0.59 -26.64 28.07
C PRO A 471 0.58 -25.65 27.97
N LYS A 472 1.34 -25.51 29.03
CA LYS A 472 2.58 -24.73 28.99
C LYS A 472 3.55 -25.37 27.99
N SER A 473 4.39 -24.57 27.35
CA SER A 473 5.34 -25.05 26.33
C SER A 473 6.27 -26.17 26.80
N GLU A 474 6.51 -26.27 28.09
CA GLU A 474 7.30 -27.35 28.72
C GLU A 474 6.65 -28.75 28.60
N PHE A 475 5.35 -28.79 28.27
CA PHE A 475 4.61 -30.04 28.05
C PHE A 475 4.45 -30.41 26.58
N TYR A 476 4.99 -29.62 25.66
CA TYR A 476 5.01 -29.99 24.23
C TYR A 476 6.19 -30.90 23.97
N ASN A 477 5.93 -32.04 23.34
CA ASN A 477 6.95 -32.92 22.83
C ASN A 477 6.64 -33.37 21.40
N GLU A 478 7.68 -33.75 20.66
CA GLU A 478 7.56 -34.19 19.27
C GLU A 478 7.12 -35.65 19.14
N THR A 479 7.09 -36.42 20.25
CA THR A 479 6.81 -37.83 20.28
C THR A 479 5.35 -38.18 20.53
N GLY A 480 4.52 -37.20 20.94
CA GLY A 480 3.10 -37.43 21.22
C GLY A 480 2.81 -38.24 22.47
N GLU A 481 3.81 -38.46 23.34
CA GLU A 481 3.65 -39.08 24.66
C GLU A 481 3.49 -37.96 25.71
N GLY A 482 2.26 -37.72 26.17
CA GLY A 482 1.91 -36.74 27.19
C GLY A 482 0.61 -37.06 27.86
#